data_c53cc3172089bf30e1537737aebe7167
#
_entry.id   c53cc3172089bf30e1537737aebe7167
#
_cell.length_a   1.000
_cell.length_b   1.000
_cell.length_c   1.000
_cell.angle_alpha   90.00
_cell.angle_beta   90.00
_cell.angle_gamma   90.00
#
_symmetry.space_group_name_H-M   'P 1'
#
loop_
_entity.id
_entity.type
_entity.pdbx_description
1 polymer ?
#
loop_
_entity_poly.entity_id
_entity_poly.type
_entity_poly.pdbx_seq_one_letter_code
_entity_poly.pdbx_strand_id
1 'polypeptide(L)'
;MIFKIYSMKKVLKIIAALLLFIIISTAAFLYYISKPIPEGQQGPEAEELTDKIQVAINQKAWDSTAAVAFTFVGSHHYLWDKKRNLVQVKWDDKTVLYNTKTQEGVAYVNDQKLTETNKTEAIQKANDYFNNDSFWLIAPFKLRDAGTTRSIVTLDNQQALLITYASGGSTPGDSYLWIVDQNFVPTAWRMWVSIIPVGGLETSWEDWKIFSNDVKIATRHKGLIDLKLENIKTGQSIEEINNGVDPFVGM
;
A
#
# COMPACT_ATOMS: atom_id res chain seq x y z
N MET A 1 32.28 -23.36 -42.68
CA MET A 1 31.26 -22.38 -42.26
C MET A 1 29.92 -23.02 -41.93
N ILE A 2 29.43 -24.01 -42.65
CA ILE A 2 28.13 -24.69 -42.47
C ILE A 2 28.04 -25.48 -41.13
N PHE A 3 29.10 -26.13 -40.69
CA PHE A 3 29.13 -26.87 -39.42
C PHE A 3 28.98 -25.98 -38.18
N LYS A 4 29.48 -24.76 -38.24
CA LYS A 4 29.36 -23.78 -37.11
C LYS A 4 27.94 -23.27 -36.96
N ILE A 5 27.21 -23.09 -38.06
CA ILE A 5 25.81 -22.67 -38.08
C ILE A 5 24.85 -23.72 -37.56
N TYR A 6 25.12 -25.01 -37.89
CA TYR A 6 24.30 -26.13 -37.42
C TYR A 6 24.43 -26.37 -35.91
N SER A 7 25.66 -26.20 -35.38
CA SER A 7 25.94 -26.25 -33.93
C SER A 7 25.23 -25.11 -33.20
N MET A 8 25.27 -23.88 -33.76
CA MET A 8 24.63 -22.70 -33.19
C MET A 8 23.08 -22.84 -33.09
N LYS A 9 22.43 -23.42 -34.14
CA LYS A 9 21.00 -23.70 -34.13
C LYS A 9 20.61 -24.73 -33.06
N LYS A 10 21.45 -25.76 -32.82
CA LYS A 10 21.20 -26.73 -31.73
C LYS A 10 21.35 -26.09 -30.36
N VAL A 11 22.38 -25.28 -30.14
CA VAL A 11 22.56 -24.54 -28.88
C VAL A 11 21.39 -23.60 -28.62
N LEU A 12 20.93 -22.87 -29.65
CA LEU A 12 19.77 -21.97 -29.54
C LEU A 12 18.49 -22.72 -29.14
N LYS A 13 18.25 -23.91 -29.73
CA LYS A 13 17.11 -24.77 -29.36
C LYS A 13 17.19 -25.28 -27.90
N ILE A 14 18.38 -25.62 -27.42
CA ILE A 14 18.59 -26.06 -26.03
C ILE A 14 18.33 -24.88 -25.07
N ILE A 15 18.85 -23.70 -25.38
CA ILE A 15 18.58 -22.48 -24.57
C ILE A 15 17.09 -22.17 -24.55
N ALA A 16 16.41 -22.22 -25.70
CA ALA A 16 14.97 -22.00 -25.78
C ALA A 16 14.16 -23.02 -24.97
N ALA A 17 14.55 -24.31 -25.03
CA ALA A 17 13.93 -25.36 -24.22
C ALA A 17 14.15 -25.18 -22.72
N LEU A 18 15.36 -24.78 -22.32
CA LEU A 18 15.64 -24.46 -20.90
C LEU A 18 14.85 -23.25 -20.41
N LEU A 19 14.78 -22.19 -21.19
CA LEU A 19 13.96 -21.02 -20.85
C LEU A 19 12.48 -21.37 -20.72
N LEU A 20 11.95 -22.17 -21.67
CA LEU A 20 10.57 -22.64 -21.61
C LEU A 20 10.32 -23.51 -20.36
N PHE A 21 11.26 -24.39 -20.02
CA PHE A 21 11.18 -25.22 -18.81
C PHE A 21 11.18 -24.35 -17.54
N ILE A 22 12.04 -23.33 -17.47
CA ILE A 22 12.08 -22.38 -16.33
C ILE A 22 10.74 -21.65 -16.22
N ILE A 23 10.20 -21.14 -17.34
CA ILE A 23 8.90 -20.44 -17.35
C ILE A 23 7.77 -21.34 -16.85
N ILE A 24 7.68 -22.57 -17.37
CA ILE A 24 6.66 -23.53 -16.95
C ILE A 24 6.80 -23.91 -15.48
N SER A 25 8.02 -24.18 -15.03
CA SER A 25 8.30 -24.54 -13.64
C SER A 25 7.97 -23.39 -12.70
N THR A 26 8.31 -22.15 -13.08
CA THR A 26 7.96 -20.95 -12.30
C THR A 26 6.45 -20.75 -12.25
N ALA A 27 5.75 -20.87 -13.38
CA ALA A 27 4.30 -20.75 -13.43
C ALA A 27 3.60 -21.83 -12.58
N ALA A 28 4.06 -23.08 -12.66
CA ALA A 28 3.54 -24.18 -11.84
C ALA A 28 3.79 -23.95 -10.35
N PHE A 29 4.97 -23.43 -9.98
CA PHE A 29 5.30 -23.09 -8.60
C PHE A 29 4.42 -21.95 -8.08
N LEU A 30 4.26 -20.86 -8.85
CA LEU A 30 3.39 -19.74 -8.48
C LEU A 30 1.93 -20.19 -8.33
N TYR A 31 1.45 -21.05 -9.22
CA TYR A 31 0.11 -21.65 -9.12
C TYR A 31 -0.05 -22.50 -7.85
N TYR A 32 0.96 -23.31 -7.52
CA TYR A 32 0.94 -24.19 -6.33
C TYR A 32 0.91 -23.40 -5.01
N ILE A 33 1.64 -22.29 -4.92
CA ILE A 33 1.67 -21.46 -3.70
C ILE A 33 0.53 -20.45 -3.62
N SER A 34 -0.14 -20.16 -4.74
CA SER A 34 -1.27 -19.22 -4.78
C SER A 34 -2.49 -19.84 -4.13
N LYS A 35 -3.11 -19.09 -3.21
CA LYS A 35 -4.35 -19.47 -2.55
C LYS A 35 -5.52 -18.73 -3.17
N PRO A 36 -6.69 -19.35 -3.36
CA PRO A 36 -7.90 -18.64 -3.78
C PRO A 36 -8.34 -17.68 -2.68
N ILE A 37 -9.13 -16.67 -3.06
CA ILE A 37 -9.83 -15.83 -2.10
C ILE A 37 -10.80 -16.75 -1.31
N PRO A 38 -10.77 -16.76 0.02
CA PRO A 38 -11.67 -17.59 0.80
C PRO A 38 -13.12 -17.12 0.66
N GLU A 39 -14.05 -18.05 0.71
CA GLU A 39 -15.47 -17.71 0.83
C GLU A 39 -15.73 -17.11 2.21
N GLY A 40 -16.41 -15.95 2.25
CA GLY A 40 -16.77 -15.24 3.46
C GLY A 40 -18.26 -14.98 3.54
N GLN A 41 -18.77 -14.88 4.76
CA GLN A 41 -20.17 -14.57 5.03
C GLN A 41 -20.32 -13.08 5.34
N GLN A 42 -21.09 -12.37 4.52
CA GLN A 42 -21.49 -10.99 4.82
C GLN A 42 -22.59 -10.98 5.88
N GLY A 43 -22.67 -9.88 6.62
CA GLY A 43 -23.76 -9.70 7.60
C GLY A 43 -23.30 -8.98 8.86
N PRO A 44 -24.18 -8.97 9.89
CA PRO A 44 -23.93 -8.23 11.13
C PRO A 44 -22.60 -8.58 11.82
N GLU A 45 -22.19 -9.85 11.78
CA GLU A 45 -20.94 -10.28 12.39
C GLU A 45 -19.69 -9.64 11.74
N ALA A 46 -19.71 -9.47 10.41
CA ALA A 46 -18.62 -8.79 9.68
C ALA A 46 -18.57 -7.30 10.05
N GLU A 47 -19.75 -6.67 10.20
CA GLU A 47 -19.83 -5.27 10.62
C GLU A 47 -19.37 -5.10 12.08
N GLU A 48 -19.75 -6.01 12.99
CA GLU A 48 -19.33 -5.99 14.39
C GLU A 48 -17.80 -6.16 14.52
N LEU A 49 -17.21 -7.13 13.79
CA LEU A 49 -15.75 -7.30 13.80
C LEU A 49 -15.04 -6.06 13.25
N THR A 50 -15.59 -5.44 12.20
CA THR A 50 -15.07 -4.18 11.66
C THR A 50 -15.08 -3.07 12.70
N ASP A 51 -16.19 -2.92 13.45
CA ASP A 51 -16.29 -1.91 14.51
C ASP A 51 -15.28 -2.16 15.62
N LYS A 52 -15.10 -3.43 16.05
CA LYS A 52 -14.10 -3.81 17.05
C LYS A 52 -12.68 -3.44 16.60
N ILE A 53 -12.32 -3.73 15.35
CA ILE A 53 -11.02 -3.34 14.77
C ILE A 53 -10.87 -1.82 14.81
N GLN A 54 -11.86 -1.09 14.33
CA GLN A 54 -11.81 0.38 14.28
C GLN A 54 -11.68 1.00 15.69
N VAL A 55 -12.33 0.43 16.68
CA VAL A 55 -12.15 0.85 18.09
C VAL A 55 -10.74 0.53 18.58
N ALA A 56 -10.23 -0.66 18.30
CA ALA A 56 -8.92 -1.12 18.75
C ALA A 56 -7.75 -0.25 18.24
N ILE A 57 -7.87 0.27 17.01
CA ILE A 57 -6.85 1.15 16.41
C ILE A 57 -7.14 2.65 16.61
N ASN A 58 -8.26 2.99 17.26
CA ASN A 58 -8.73 4.35 17.46
C ASN A 58 -9.01 5.11 16.13
N GLN A 59 -9.96 4.58 15.34
CA GLN A 59 -10.42 5.19 14.09
C GLN A 59 -10.79 6.67 14.26
N LYS A 60 -11.45 7.04 15.37
CA LYS A 60 -11.85 8.44 15.63
C LYS A 60 -10.65 9.39 15.71
N ALA A 61 -9.55 8.94 16.30
CA ALA A 61 -8.31 9.72 16.33
C ALA A 61 -7.73 9.89 14.93
N TRP A 62 -7.73 8.83 14.10
CA TRP A 62 -7.34 8.93 12.70
C TRP A 62 -8.23 9.91 11.91
N ASP A 63 -9.54 9.85 12.09
CA ASP A 63 -10.48 10.73 11.38
C ASP A 63 -10.26 12.20 11.75
N SER A 64 -9.91 12.48 13.00
CA SER A 64 -9.60 13.84 13.49
C SER A 64 -8.19 14.31 13.14
N THR A 65 -7.27 13.43 12.76
CA THR A 65 -5.92 13.79 12.33
C THR A 65 -5.97 14.54 11.00
N ALA A 66 -5.38 15.73 10.96
CA ALA A 66 -5.41 16.59 9.78
C ALA A 66 -4.14 16.49 8.93
N ALA A 67 -3.00 16.25 9.56
CA ALA A 67 -1.69 16.20 8.91
C ALA A 67 -0.91 14.95 9.31
N VAL A 68 -0.22 14.35 8.34
CA VAL A 68 0.59 13.15 8.52
C VAL A 68 1.91 13.32 7.78
N ALA A 69 3.01 12.99 8.44
CA ALA A 69 4.30 12.81 7.79
C ALA A 69 4.78 11.38 8.01
N PHE A 70 5.44 10.81 7.03
CA PHE A 70 6.08 9.50 7.17
C PHE A 70 7.15 9.28 6.09
N THR A 71 8.03 8.33 6.35
CA THR A 71 9.02 7.83 5.38
C THR A 71 8.73 6.36 5.12
N PHE A 72 8.65 5.97 3.86
CA PHE A 72 8.44 4.60 3.43
C PHE A 72 9.77 4.00 2.96
N VAL A 73 10.17 2.88 3.59
CA VAL A 73 11.39 2.09 3.28
C VAL A 73 12.64 2.98 3.15
N GLY A 74 12.74 4.02 3.98
CA GLY A 74 13.89 4.94 4.04
C GLY A 74 14.10 5.85 2.82
N SER A 75 13.30 5.72 1.76
CA SER A 75 13.55 6.39 0.47
C SER A 75 12.47 7.37 0.03
N HIS A 76 11.22 7.11 0.34
CA HIS A 76 10.12 7.99 -0.03
C HIS A 76 9.63 8.76 1.21
N HIS A 77 9.65 10.09 1.13
CA HIS A 77 9.26 10.96 2.23
C HIS A 77 7.95 11.67 1.88
N TYR A 78 7.00 11.59 2.78
CA TYR A 78 5.65 12.14 2.61
C TYR A 78 5.34 13.18 3.66
N LEU A 79 4.69 14.26 3.21
CA LEU A 79 4.00 15.22 4.06
C LEU A 79 2.59 15.38 3.47
N TRP A 80 1.57 15.01 4.23
CA TRP A 80 0.20 14.91 3.76
C TRP A 80 -0.74 15.77 4.58
N ASP A 81 -1.35 16.76 3.94
CA ASP A 81 -2.49 17.51 4.47
C ASP A 81 -3.79 16.83 4.03
N LYS A 82 -4.40 16.11 4.94
CA LYS A 82 -5.65 15.37 4.69
C LYS A 82 -6.82 16.30 4.42
N LYS A 83 -6.88 17.46 5.08
CA LYS A 83 -8.00 18.42 4.96
C LYS A 83 -8.00 19.10 3.61
N ARG A 84 -6.84 19.54 3.12
CA ARG A 84 -6.69 20.23 1.84
C ARG A 84 -6.49 19.26 0.66
N ASN A 85 -6.32 17.96 0.92
CA ASN A 85 -5.95 16.93 -0.06
C ASN A 85 -4.62 17.24 -0.75
N LEU A 86 -3.65 17.80 -0.03
CA LEU A 86 -2.34 18.17 -0.54
C LEU A 86 -1.28 17.20 -0.03
N VAL A 87 -0.40 16.78 -0.93
CA VAL A 87 0.72 15.89 -0.59
C VAL A 87 2.01 16.44 -1.17
N GLN A 88 3.06 16.47 -0.35
CA GLN A 88 4.44 16.57 -0.80
C GLN A 88 5.04 15.17 -0.79
N VAL A 89 5.64 14.78 -1.91
CA VAL A 89 6.39 13.52 -2.05
C VAL A 89 7.82 13.88 -2.42
N LYS A 90 8.78 13.34 -1.66
CA LYS A 90 10.21 13.47 -1.97
C LYS A 90 10.82 12.10 -2.17
N TRP A 91 11.55 11.92 -3.25
CA TRP A 91 12.35 10.72 -3.54
C TRP A 91 13.54 11.09 -4.43
N ASP A 92 14.66 10.46 -4.23
CA ASP A 92 15.92 10.78 -4.93
C ASP A 92 16.20 12.31 -4.88
N ASP A 93 16.29 12.95 -6.05
CA ASP A 93 16.49 14.39 -6.23
C ASP A 93 15.18 15.16 -6.50
N LYS A 94 14.02 14.51 -6.36
CA LYS A 94 12.72 15.06 -6.73
C LYS A 94 11.91 15.50 -5.53
N THR A 95 11.21 16.62 -5.69
CA THR A 95 10.16 17.10 -4.77
C THR A 95 8.93 17.43 -5.59
N VAL A 96 7.82 16.78 -5.28
CA VAL A 96 6.52 17.03 -5.93
C VAL A 96 5.50 17.43 -4.88
N LEU A 97 4.81 18.53 -5.11
CA LEU A 97 3.68 18.98 -4.30
C LEU A 97 2.45 19.01 -5.20
N TYR A 98 1.39 18.33 -4.79
CA TYR A 98 0.20 18.23 -5.64
C TYR A 98 -1.07 18.01 -4.81
N ASN A 99 -2.22 18.28 -5.43
CA ASN A 99 -3.53 17.97 -4.90
C ASN A 99 -3.94 16.56 -5.34
N THR A 100 -4.22 15.66 -4.40
CA THR A 100 -4.56 14.26 -4.69
C THR A 100 -5.87 14.05 -5.45
N LYS A 101 -6.77 15.07 -5.44
CA LYS A 101 -8.06 15.01 -6.15
C LYS A 101 -7.97 15.57 -7.57
N THR A 102 -7.30 16.73 -7.74
CA THR A 102 -7.23 17.40 -9.04
C THR A 102 -6.03 16.99 -9.88
N GLN A 103 -5.03 16.37 -9.25
CA GLN A 103 -3.72 16.04 -9.84
C GLN A 103 -2.96 17.28 -10.35
N GLU A 104 -3.32 18.46 -9.84
CA GLU A 104 -2.62 19.71 -10.11
C GLU A 104 -1.53 19.95 -9.08
N GLY A 105 -0.41 20.53 -9.51
CA GLY A 105 0.69 20.76 -8.59
C GLY A 105 1.94 21.32 -9.24
N VAL A 106 3.04 21.23 -8.51
CA VAL A 106 4.38 21.64 -8.94
C VAL A 106 5.38 20.51 -8.66
N ALA A 107 6.41 20.42 -9.51
CA ALA A 107 7.45 19.43 -9.38
C ALA A 107 8.83 20.07 -9.60
N TYR A 108 9.79 19.57 -8.84
CA TYR A 108 11.18 20.04 -8.85
C TYR A 108 12.14 18.86 -8.96
N VAL A 109 13.27 19.07 -9.61
CA VAL A 109 14.44 18.21 -9.64
C VAL A 109 15.66 19.07 -9.23
N ASN A 110 16.39 18.68 -8.19
CA ASN A 110 17.48 19.50 -7.64
C ASN A 110 17.06 20.98 -7.42
N ASP A 111 15.86 21.18 -6.84
CA ASP A 111 15.23 22.48 -6.57
C ASP A 111 14.91 23.33 -7.84
N GLN A 112 15.10 22.78 -9.04
CA GLN A 112 14.70 23.43 -10.28
C GLN A 112 13.30 22.97 -10.69
N LYS A 113 12.41 23.96 -10.92
CA LYS A 113 11.03 23.72 -11.30
C LYS A 113 10.95 23.07 -12.68
N LEU A 114 10.19 21.98 -12.79
CA LEU A 114 9.99 21.27 -14.05
C LEU A 114 9.01 21.99 -14.99
N THR A 115 9.23 21.79 -16.29
CA THR A 115 8.30 22.21 -17.37
C THR A 115 7.05 21.32 -17.39
N GLU A 116 6.02 21.76 -18.11
CA GLU A 116 4.68 21.14 -18.06
C GLU A 116 4.67 19.63 -18.30
N THR A 117 5.33 19.12 -19.34
CA THR A 117 5.34 17.68 -19.66
C THR A 117 6.01 16.88 -18.54
N ASN A 118 7.22 17.25 -18.15
CA ASN A 118 7.99 16.56 -17.11
C ASN A 118 7.32 16.70 -15.73
N LYS A 119 6.62 17.81 -15.47
CA LYS A 119 5.81 18.03 -14.28
C LYS A 119 4.67 17.02 -14.19
N THR A 120 3.92 16.83 -15.28
CA THR A 120 2.78 15.89 -15.30
C THR A 120 3.23 14.45 -15.02
N GLU A 121 4.32 14.00 -15.64
CA GLU A 121 4.89 12.68 -15.38
C GLU A 121 5.36 12.52 -13.92
N ALA A 122 6.01 13.56 -13.37
CA ALA A 122 6.46 13.55 -11.99
C ALA A 122 5.29 13.50 -11.00
N ILE A 123 4.19 14.24 -11.26
CA ILE A 123 2.98 14.21 -10.43
C ILE A 123 2.33 12.84 -10.50
N GLN A 124 2.19 12.24 -11.68
CA GLN A 124 1.62 10.90 -11.82
C GLN A 124 2.44 9.88 -11.01
N LYS A 125 3.76 9.91 -11.13
CA LYS A 125 4.64 9.01 -10.39
C LYS A 125 4.56 9.23 -8.87
N ALA A 126 4.51 10.49 -8.42
CA ALA A 126 4.32 10.83 -7.02
C ALA A 126 2.99 10.30 -6.48
N ASN A 127 1.92 10.39 -7.27
CA ASN A 127 0.61 9.86 -6.92
C ASN A 127 0.61 8.33 -6.84
N ASP A 128 1.28 7.63 -7.77
CA ASP A 128 1.40 6.18 -7.73
C ASP A 128 2.17 5.73 -6.48
N TYR A 129 3.27 6.38 -6.15
CA TYR A 129 4.01 6.15 -4.93
C TYR A 129 3.15 6.43 -3.69
N PHE A 130 2.48 7.57 -3.62
CA PHE A 130 1.66 7.93 -2.47
C PHE A 130 0.51 6.93 -2.25
N ASN A 131 -0.19 6.53 -3.31
CA ASN A 131 -1.28 5.56 -3.22
C ASN A 131 -0.79 4.19 -2.70
N ASN A 132 0.33 3.70 -3.21
CA ASN A 132 0.91 2.43 -2.78
C ASN A 132 1.45 2.51 -1.35
N ASP A 133 2.29 3.51 -1.07
CA ASP A 133 3.06 3.56 0.17
C ASP A 133 2.19 3.97 1.37
N SER A 134 1.26 4.93 1.15
CA SER A 134 0.34 5.34 2.21
C SER A 134 -0.63 4.22 2.59
N PHE A 135 -0.96 3.29 1.69
CA PHE A 135 -1.84 2.17 1.99
C PHE A 135 -1.26 1.27 3.09
N TRP A 136 0.07 1.10 3.13
CA TRP A 136 0.76 0.38 4.21
C TRP A 136 0.67 1.07 5.58
N LEU A 137 0.29 2.34 5.62
CA LEU A 137 0.02 3.06 6.86
C LEU A 137 -1.46 3.06 7.21
N ILE A 138 -2.34 3.27 6.21
CA ILE A 138 -3.73 3.63 6.44
C ILE A 138 -4.74 2.50 6.21
N ALA A 139 -4.35 1.38 5.64
CA ALA A 139 -5.28 0.31 5.25
C ALA A 139 -6.23 -0.13 6.38
N PRO A 140 -5.81 -0.24 7.66
CA PRO A 140 -6.73 -0.59 8.73
C PRO A 140 -7.82 0.47 8.99
N PHE A 141 -7.59 1.72 8.59
CA PHE A 141 -8.57 2.81 8.71
C PHE A 141 -9.52 2.91 7.50
N LYS A 142 -9.33 2.06 6.48
CA LYS A 142 -10.09 2.08 5.21
C LYS A 142 -11.10 0.95 5.09
N LEU A 143 -11.41 0.25 6.18
CA LEU A 143 -12.31 -0.92 6.18
C LEU A 143 -13.75 -0.60 5.76
N ARG A 144 -14.16 0.67 5.84
CA ARG A 144 -15.50 1.18 5.47
C ARG A 144 -15.49 2.18 4.33
N ASP A 145 -14.43 2.22 3.54
CA ASP A 145 -14.39 3.08 2.36
C ASP A 145 -15.52 2.74 1.39
N ALA A 146 -15.94 3.72 0.62
CA ALA A 146 -16.96 3.53 -0.41
C ALA A 146 -16.52 2.42 -1.40
N GLY A 147 -17.44 1.52 -1.73
CA GLY A 147 -17.16 0.38 -2.60
C GLY A 147 -16.46 -0.80 -1.92
N THR A 148 -16.35 -0.83 -0.58
CA THR A 148 -15.86 -2.00 0.15
C THR A 148 -17.01 -2.95 0.52
N THR A 149 -16.74 -4.25 0.45
CA THR A 149 -17.58 -5.29 1.06
C THR A 149 -16.81 -5.96 2.20
N ARG A 150 -17.53 -6.38 3.22
CA ARG A 150 -17.01 -6.99 4.46
C ARG A 150 -17.61 -8.36 4.65
N SER A 151 -16.79 -9.36 4.91
CA SER A 151 -17.24 -10.74 5.16
C SER A 151 -16.43 -11.37 6.27
N ILE A 152 -17.06 -12.21 7.09
CA ILE A 152 -16.37 -13.06 8.03
C ILE A 152 -15.86 -14.30 7.33
N VAL A 153 -14.61 -14.64 7.59
CA VAL A 153 -13.98 -15.90 7.22
C VAL A 153 -13.51 -16.61 8.48
N THR A 154 -13.79 -17.88 8.62
CA THR A 154 -13.23 -18.69 9.70
C THR A 154 -11.86 -19.21 9.25
N LEU A 155 -10.82 -18.82 9.96
CA LEU A 155 -9.45 -19.25 9.75
C LEU A 155 -8.92 -19.92 11.03
N ASP A 156 -8.60 -21.20 10.99
CA ASP A 156 -8.05 -21.93 12.14
C ASP A 156 -8.88 -21.77 13.43
N ASN A 157 -10.20 -21.83 13.31
CA ASN A 157 -11.21 -21.59 14.38
C ASN A 157 -11.26 -20.14 14.92
N GLN A 158 -10.64 -19.19 14.23
CA GLN A 158 -10.73 -17.77 14.57
C GLN A 158 -11.45 -16.99 13.45
N GLN A 159 -12.17 -15.96 13.84
CA GLN A 159 -12.78 -15.07 12.85
C GLN A 159 -11.73 -14.11 12.29
N ALA A 160 -11.70 -13.98 10.97
CA ALA A 160 -10.91 -13.02 10.22
C ALA A 160 -11.85 -12.18 9.34
N LEU A 161 -11.48 -10.94 9.07
CA LEU A 161 -12.29 -10.00 8.31
C LEU A 161 -11.77 -9.89 6.86
N LEU A 162 -12.55 -10.37 5.91
CA LEU A 162 -12.25 -10.20 4.48
C LEU A 162 -12.87 -8.88 3.99
N ILE A 163 -12.01 -8.00 3.48
CA ILE A 163 -12.39 -6.76 2.82
C ILE A 163 -12.08 -6.87 1.34
N THR A 164 -13.07 -6.60 0.48
CA THR A 164 -12.90 -6.50 -0.97
C THR A 164 -13.23 -5.10 -1.43
N TYR A 165 -12.33 -4.49 -2.18
CA TYR A 165 -12.44 -3.14 -2.72
C TYR A 165 -12.94 -3.21 -4.17
N ALA A 166 -14.23 -3.01 -4.40
CA ALA A 166 -14.80 -3.01 -5.76
C ALA A 166 -14.44 -1.76 -6.57
N SER A 167 -14.06 -0.68 -5.88
CA SER A 167 -13.69 0.60 -6.50
C SER A 167 -12.70 1.36 -5.62
N GLY A 168 -11.99 2.34 -6.21
CA GLY A 168 -11.00 3.17 -5.53
C GLY A 168 -9.59 2.57 -5.53
N GLY A 169 -8.59 3.39 -5.15
CA GLY A 169 -7.18 3.02 -5.20
C GLY A 169 -6.66 2.80 -6.62
N SER A 170 -5.47 2.19 -6.72
CA SER A 170 -4.83 1.89 -8.02
C SER A 170 -5.28 0.55 -8.62
N THR A 171 -5.91 -0.33 -7.82
CA THR A 171 -6.22 -1.73 -8.19
C THR A 171 -7.60 -2.15 -7.68
N PRO A 172 -8.70 -1.72 -8.36
CA PRO A 172 -10.04 -2.20 -8.05
C PRO A 172 -10.14 -3.72 -8.15
N GLY A 173 -10.84 -4.35 -7.21
CA GLY A 173 -10.99 -5.81 -7.12
C GLY A 173 -10.07 -6.47 -6.10
N ASP A 174 -9.12 -5.74 -5.55
CA ASP A 174 -8.21 -6.25 -4.54
C ASP A 174 -8.96 -6.66 -3.25
N SER A 175 -8.46 -7.73 -2.62
CA SER A 175 -9.05 -8.27 -1.39
C SER A 175 -7.98 -8.49 -0.32
N TYR A 176 -8.34 -8.21 0.92
CA TYR A 176 -7.46 -8.34 2.08
C TYR A 176 -8.18 -9.05 3.22
N LEU A 177 -7.62 -10.17 3.68
CA LEU A 177 -8.13 -10.91 4.84
C LEU A 177 -7.35 -10.49 6.08
N TRP A 178 -7.97 -9.70 6.93
CA TRP A 178 -7.40 -9.19 8.16
C TRP A 178 -7.46 -10.22 9.29
N ILE A 179 -6.31 -10.52 9.86
CA ILE A 179 -6.12 -11.38 11.02
C ILE A 179 -5.87 -10.47 12.23
N VAL A 180 -6.59 -10.68 13.31
CA VAL A 180 -6.53 -9.85 14.51
C VAL A 180 -6.15 -10.66 15.74
N ASP A 181 -5.62 -9.99 16.75
CA ASP A 181 -5.39 -10.57 18.07
C ASP A 181 -6.69 -10.60 18.93
N GLN A 182 -6.58 -11.07 20.16
CA GLN A 182 -7.69 -11.10 21.14
C GLN A 182 -8.26 -9.72 21.50
N ASN A 183 -7.53 -8.65 21.23
CA ASN A 183 -7.93 -7.25 21.43
C ASN A 183 -8.41 -6.60 20.14
N PHE A 184 -8.61 -7.37 19.06
CA PHE A 184 -9.02 -6.93 17.74
C PHE A 184 -8.02 -5.99 17.04
N VAL A 185 -6.76 -5.95 17.49
CA VAL A 185 -5.69 -5.24 16.80
C VAL A 185 -5.20 -6.09 15.63
N PRO A 186 -5.11 -5.55 14.39
CA PRO A 186 -4.59 -6.30 13.25
C PRO A 186 -3.14 -6.76 13.50
N THR A 187 -2.88 -8.05 13.28
CA THR A 187 -1.54 -8.66 13.40
C THR A 187 -0.96 -9.06 12.06
N ALA A 188 -1.83 -9.34 11.10
CA ALA A 188 -1.45 -9.68 9.73
C ALA A 188 -2.63 -9.44 8.78
N TRP A 189 -2.31 -9.43 7.51
CA TRP A 189 -3.28 -9.65 6.45
C TRP A 189 -2.79 -10.69 5.45
N ARG A 190 -3.72 -11.31 4.73
CA ARG A 190 -3.47 -12.02 3.47
C ARG A 190 -4.06 -11.21 2.34
N MET A 191 -3.30 -11.04 1.24
CA MET A 191 -3.70 -10.16 0.16
C MET A 191 -3.86 -10.91 -1.17
N TRP A 192 -4.86 -10.49 -1.92
CA TRP A 192 -5.12 -10.85 -3.31
C TRP A 192 -5.21 -9.55 -4.10
N VAL A 193 -4.10 -9.18 -4.72
CA VAL A 193 -3.95 -7.91 -5.42
C VAL A 193 -3.57 -8.17 -6.87
N SER A 194 -4.20 -7.45 -7.80
CA SER A 194 -4.10 -7.72 -9.23
C SER A 194 -2.69 -7.58 -9.80
N ILE A 195 -1.83 -6.79 -9.14
CA ILE A 195 -0.44 -6.56 -9.54
C ILE A 195 0.53 -7.67 -9.11
N ILE A 196 0.10 -8.59 -8.25
CA ILE A 196 0.92 -9.71 -7.76
C ILE A 196 0.28 -11.02 -8.24
N PRO A 197 1.03 -11.88 -8.97
CA PRO A 197 0.48 -13.10 -9.57
C PRO A 197 0.23 -14.24 -8.56
N VAL A 198 0.39 -13.99 -7.28
CA VAL A 198 0.21 -14.98 -6.19
C VAL A 198 -0.79 -14.43 -5.19
N GLY A 199 -1.92 -15.12 -5.03
CA GLY A 199 -2.93 -14.77 -4.05
C GLY A 199 -2.65 -15.35 -2.67
N GLY A 200 -3.13 -14.67 -1.64
CA GLY A 200 -3.03 -15.11 -0.24
C GLY A 200 -1.64 -14.93 0.38
N LEU A 201 -0.83 -14.03 -0.17
CA LEU A 201 0.43 -13.64 0.46
C LEU A 201 0.15 -12.98 1.79
N GLU A 202 0.78 -13.51 2.83
CA GLU A 202 0.63 -12.99 4.19
C GLU A 202 1.73 -11.97 4.49
N THR A 203 1.34 -10.87 5.11
CA THR A 203 2.25 -9.84 5.61
C THR A 203 1.78 -9.43 7.01
N SER A 204 2.72 -9.31 7.95
CA SER A 204 2.43 -8.91 9.31
C SER A 204 2.10 -7.42 9.42
N TRP A 205 1.42 -7.07 10.53
CA TRP A 205 1.20 -5.71 11.00
C TRP A 205 1.74 -5.62 12.41
N GLU A 206 2.98 -5.12 12.54
CA GLU A 206 3.76 -5.16 13.77
C GLU A 206 4.15 -3.76 14.25
N ASP A 207 4.73 -3.71 15.44
CA ASP A 207 5.30 -2.50 16.04
C ASP A 207 4.28 -1.34 16.08
N TRP A 208 3.05 -1.65 16.54
CA TRP A 208 2.01 -0.67 16.74
C TRP A 208 2.43 0.39 17.75
N LYS A 209 2.40 1.66 17.35
CA LYS A 209 2.75 2.82 18.17
C LYS A 209 1.57 3.77 18.26
N ILE A 210 1.53 4.50 19.36
CA ILE A 210 0.55 5.57 19.59
C ILE A 210 1.22 6.89 19.21
N PHE A 211 0.54 7.65 18.37
CA PHE A 211 0.96 8.97 17.91
C PHE A 211 0.03 10.05 18.49
N SER A 212 0.20 11.32 18.05
CA SER A 212 -0.64 12.43 18.50
C SER A 212 -2.12 12.10 18.33
N ASN A 213 -2.95 12.57 19.28
CA ASN A 213 -4.40 12.27 19.36
C ASN A 213 -4.72 10.78 19.60
N ASP A 214 -3.79 9.99 20.13
CA ASP A 214 -3.97 8.56 20.44
C ASP A 214 -4.23 7.68 19.22
N VAL A 215 -3.91 8.11 18.00
CA VAL A 215 -4.00 7.26 16.81
C VAL A 215 -2.95 6.15 16.88
N LYS A 216 -3.36 4.91 16.62
CA LYS A 216 -2.46 3.76 16.61
C LYS A 216 -2.10 3.39 15.18
N ILE A 217 -0.81 3.32 14.88
CA ILE A 217 -0.28 2.98 13.55
C ILE A 217 0.75 1.87 13.69
N ALA A 218 0.64 0.82 12.86
CA ALA A 218 1.68 -0.18 12.70
C ALA A 218 2.85 0.41 11.91
N THR A 219 4.07 0.13 12.34
CA THR A 219 5.26 0.73 11.73
C THR A 219 6.16 -0.27 11.02
N ARG A 220 5.78 -1.56 11.01
CA ARG A 220 6.54 -2.62 10.36
C ARG A 220 5.63 -3.68 9.77
N HIS A 221 5.97 -4.14 8.57
CA HIS A 221 5.24 -5.16 7.84
C HIS A 221 6.21 -6.19 7.27
N LYS A 222 6.18 -7.42 7.79
CA LYS A 222 7.04 -8.53 7.34
C LYS A 222 6.25 -9.50 6.48
N GLY A 223 6.75 -9.74 5.29
CA GLY A 223 6.23 -10.70 4.33
C GLY A 223 7.38 -11.23 3.49
N LEU A 224 7.23 -11.19 2.16
CA LEU A 224 8.34 -11.47 1.25
C LEU A 224 9.49 -10.46 1.39
N ILE A 225 9.17 -9.25 1.79
CA ILE A 225 10.10 -8.17 2.11
C ILE A 225 9.71 -7.58 3.47
N ASP A 226 10.67 -6.95 4.13
CA ASP A 226 10.48 -6.25 5.41
C ASP A 226 10.28 -4.76 5.13
N LEU A 227 9.01 -4.31 5.19
CA LEU A 227 8.66 -2.90 4.96
C LEU A 227 8.62 -2.15 6.29
N LYS A 228 9.18 -0.96 6.31
CA LYS A 228 9.18 -0.08 7.49
C LYS A 228 8.63 1.29 7.15
N LEU A 229 7.82 1.79 8.07
CA LEU A 229 7.36 3.16 8.11
C LEU A 229 8.11 3.89 9.21
N GLU A 230 8.84 4.92 8.84
CA GLU A 230 9.73 5.67 9.73
C GLU A 230 9.32 7.13 9.79
N ASN A 231 9.85 7.88 10.78
CA ASN A 231 9.64 9.32 10.93
C ASN A 231 8.15 9.73 10.93
N ILE A 232 7.26 8.84 11.42
CA ILE A 232 5.84 9.12 11.45
C ILE A 232 5.57 10.25 12.42
N LYS A 233 4.82 11.25 11.96
CA LYS A 233 4.23 12.31 12.77
C LYS A 233 2.78 12.50 12.37
N THR A 234 1.93 12.76 13.34
CA THR A 234 0.52 13.09 13.14
C THR A 234 0.20 14.39 13.88
N GLY A 235 -0.71 15.19 13.37
CA GLY A 235 -1.06 16.46 13.98
C GLY A 235 -2.32 17.09 13.41
N GLN A 236 -2.64 18.29 13.91
CA GLN A 236 -3.82 19.05 13.50
C GLN A 236 -3.54 20.02 12.35
N SER A 237 -2.26 20.27 12.06
CA SER A 237 -1.85 21.07 10.89
C SER A 237 -0.47 20.63 10.38
N ILE A 238 -0.14 21.07 9.18
CA ILE A 238 1.18 20.84 8.57
C ILE A 238 2.28 21.53 9.38
N GLU A 239 2.04 22.73 9.84
CA GLU A 239 3.01 23.50 10.62
C GLU A 239 3.38 22.80 11.92
N GLU A 240 2.40 22.16 12.59
CA GLU A 240 2.63 21.39 13.83
C GLU A 240 3.67 20.28 13.62
N ILE A 241 3.58 19.56 12.51
CA ILE A 241 4.43 18.38 12.26
C ILE A 241 5.67 18.68 11.41
N ASN A 242 5.74 19.87 10.79
CA ASN A 242 6.79 20.28 9.86
C ASN A 242 7.55 21.55 10.33
N ASN A 243 7.82 21.65 11.63
CA ASN A 243 8.63 22.70 12.23
C ASN A 243 8.14 24.14 11.91
N GLY A 244 6.83 24.35 11.88
CA GLY A 244 6.22 25.66 11.62
C GLY A 244 6.16 26.06 10.14
N VAL A 245 6.52 25.15 9.21
CA VAL A 245 6.56 25.46 7.77
C VAL A 245 5.44 24.72 7.03
N ASP A 246 4.61 25.48 6.32
CA ASP A 246 3.65 24.94 5.36
C ASP A 246 4.20 25.08 3.93
N PRO A 247 4.63 23.97 3.28
CA PRO A 247 5.17 24.03 1.92
C PRO A 247 4.07 24.22 0.84
N PHE A 248 2.80 24.19 1.23
CA PHE A 248 1.65 24.29 0.31
C PHE A 248 1.07 25.71 0.21
N VAL A 249 1.74 26.70 0.81
CA VAL A 249 1.30 28.10 0.70
C VAL A 249 1.28 28.54 -0.75
N GLY A 250 0.10 29.00 -1.22
CA GLY A 250 -0.10 29.46 -2.61
C GLY A 250 -0.51 28.37 -3.59
N MET A 251 -0.81 27.15 -3.12
CA MET A 251 -1.37 26.05 -3.91
C MET A 251 -2.90 26.05 -3.87
#